data_db54c9ec7e64162372f2325350434375
#
_entry.id   db54c9ec7e64162372f2325350434375
#
_cell.length_a   1.000
_cell.length_b   1.000
_cell.length_c   1.000
_cell.angle_alpha   90.00
_cell.angle_beta   90.00
_cell.angle_gamma   90.00
#
_symmetry.space_group_name_H-M   'P 1'
#
loop_
_entity.id
_entity.type
_entity.pdbx_description
1 polymer ?
#
loop_
_entity_poly.entity_id
_entity_poly.type
_entity_poly.pdbx_seq_one_letter_code
_entity_poly.pdbx_strand_id
1 'polypeptide(L)'
;PKKNIVNIGTALWIEEEIDIDLLEKALYKSIWRMDALRLRLKKIDGVIKQYVSTEEPKKVKVVDFTHLSKEQIDKKLTDWTGTAFKYKDLEMYDITIIKAKDNLIGVYVKVNHVAMDAWGLTVFIRDVMDVYAAMRDNKELPKPPAPFIPLLEADLAYKDSKRFKKDEEFWKEYFKETPKYSTVNEKYIGKKYRPTSLRFKSKLKVITLESEKVEKINEFCKENRLSPQSVFLLGSQLYLYKLNNS
;
A
#
# COMPACT_ATOMS: atom_id res chain seq x y z
N PRO A 1 -11.76 7.92 16.66
CA PRO A 1 -10.88 6.95 15.97
C PRO A 1 -9.63 7.67 15.53
N LYS A 2 -8.46 7.04 15.72
CA LYS A 2 -7.20 7.60 15.18
C LYS A 2 -7.27 7.54 13.67
N LYS A 3 -7.45 8.70 13.01
CA LYS A 3 -7.61 8.83 11.56
C LYS A 3 -6.34 8.47 10.75
N ASN A 4 -5.23 8.18 11.44
CA ASN A 4 -3.95 7.83 10.84
C ASN A 4 -3.71 6.33 10.61
N ILE A 5 -4.61 5.46 11.11
CA ILE A 5 -4.45 3.99 11.00
C ILE A 5 -4.48 3.49 9.55
N VAL A 6 -5.05 4.28 8.66
CA VAL A 6 -5.16 3.98 7.22
C VAL A 6 -4.11 4.72 6.37
N ASN A 7 -3.08 5.27 6.99
CA ASN A 7 -1.97 5.84 6.25
C ASN A 7 -0.95 4.76 5.92
N ILE A 8 -0.47 4.76 4.68
CA ILE A 8 0.70 4.01 4.25
C ILE A 8 1.83 5.02 4.10
N GLY A 9 2.96 4.78 4.74
CA GLY A 9 4.17 5.58 4.60
C GLY A 9 5.36 4.68 4.27
N THR A 10 6.13 5.05 3.25
CA THR A 10 7.36 4.37 2.87
C THR A 10 8.39 5.38 2.39
N ALA A 11 9.66 5.02 2.45
CA ALA A 11 10.74 5.74 1.83
C ALA A 11 11.49 4.81 0.87
N LEU A 12 11.69 5.26 -0.36
CA LEU A 12 12.58 4.64 -1.33
C LEU A 12 13.92 5.38 -1.24
N TRP A 13 15.00 4.66 -1.00
CA TRP A 13 16.35 5.19 -0.99
C TRP A 13 17.04 4.87 -2.30
N ILE A 14 17.68 5.87 -2.89
CA ILE A 14 18.36 5.80 -4.19
C ILE A 14 19.84 5.99 -3.90
N GLU A 15 20.62 4.96 -4.16
CA GLU A 15 22.08 4.93 -3.94
C GLU A 15 22.87 5.45 -5.15
N GLU A 16 22.20 5.58 -6.29
CA GLU A 16 22.80 6.13 -7.51
C GLU A 16 22.73 7.65 -7.52
N GLU A 17 23.65 8.28 -8.25
CA GLU A 17 23.59 9.72 -8.47
C GLU A 17 22.33 10.09 -9.24
N ILE A 18 21.56 11.02 -8.69
CA ILE A 18 20.27 11.44 -9.24
C ILE A 18 20.17 12.98 -9.27
N ASP A 19 19.69 13.51 -10.38
CA ASP A 19 19.34 14.93 -10.51
C ASP A 19 18.04 15.20 -9.75
N ILE A 20 18.12 15.96 -8.66
CA ILE A 20 16.99 16.25 -7.78
C ILE A 20 15.94 17.12 -8.47
N ASP A 21 16.34 18.08 -9.30
CA ASP A 21 15.42 18.96 -10.02
C ASP A 21 14.64 18.16 -11.08
N LEU A 22 15.31 17.21 -11.72
CA LEU A 22 14.68 16.30 -12.66
C LEU A 22 13.74 15.32 -11.95
N LEU A 23 14.16 14.80 -10.78
CA LEU A 23 13.33 13.93 -9.94
C LEU A 23 12.07 14.65 -9.44
N GLU A 24 12.18 15.92 -9.05
CA GLU A 24 11.03 16.75 -8.65
C GLU A 24 10.03 16.88 -9.82
N LYS A 25 10.52 17.16 -11.02
CA LYS A 25 9.70 17.24 -12.23
C LYS A 25 9.06 15.90 -12.59
N ALA A 26 9.78 14.79 -12.45
CA ALA A 26 9.26 13.46 -12.70
C ALA A 26 8.14 13.11 -11.70
N LEU A 27 8.34 13.36 -10.42
CA LEU A 27 7.32 13.19 -9.37
C LEU A 27 6.08 14.03 -9.67
N TYR A 28 6.24 15.31 -9.99
CA TYR A 28 5.13 16.19 -10.35
C TYR A 28 4.32 15.63 -11.53
N LYS A 29 5.01 15.21 -12.61
CA LYS A 29 4.35 14.60 -13.78
C LYS A 29 3.62 13.30 -13.44
N SER A 30 4.24 12.44 -12.65
CA SER A 30 3.63 11.16 -12.24
C SER A 30 2.41 11.35 -11.34
N ILE A 31 2.45 12.33 -10.42
CA ILE A 31 1.28 12.71 -9.62
C ILE A 31 0.15 13.19 -10.53
N TRP A 32 0.46 14.07 -11.50
CA TRP A 32 -0.53 14.65 -12.40
C TRP A 32 -1.23 13.62 -13.28
N ARG A 33 -0.50 12.60 -13.73
CA ARG A 33 -1.02 11.58 -14.64
C ARG A 33 -1.67 10.38 -13.95
N MET A 34 -1.70 10.35 -12.59
CA MET A 34 -2.30 9.28 -11.79
C MET A 34 -3.55 9.76 -11.06
N ASP A 35 -4.72 9.32 -11.52
CA ASP A 35 -6.02 9.75 -10.98
C ASP A 35 -6.15 9.50 -9.47
N ALA A 36 -5.63 8.37 -8.98
CA ALA A 36 -5.68 8.00 -7.57
C ALA A 36 -5.05 9.04 -6.64
N LEU A 37 -3.95 9.69 -7.07
CA LEU A 37 -3.30 10.76 -6.31
C LEU A 37 -4.07 12.10 -6.39
N ARG A 38 -4.87 12.28 -7.43
CA ARG A 38 -5.75 13.46 -7.57
C ARG A 38 -7.13 13.26 -6.95
N LEU A 39 -7.40 12.08 -6.36
CA LEU A 39 -8.67 11.79 -5.70
C LEU A 39 -8.92 12.74 -4.54
N ARG A 40 -10.13 13.26 -4.44
CA ARG A 40 -10.60 14.13 -3.35
C ARG A 40 -11.94 13.63 -2.83
N LEU A 41 -12.20 13.94 -1.56
CA LEU A 41 -13.46 13.62 -0.91
C LEU A 41 -14.19 14.90 -0.53
N LYS A 42 -15.45 15.05 -0.98
CA LYS A 42 -16.30 16.20 -0.70
C LYS A 42 -17.64 15.73 -0.15
N LYS A 43 -18.16 16.46 0.83
CA LYS A 43 -19.51 16.22 1.33
C LYS A 43 -20.49 17.06 0.54
N ILE A 44 -21.44 16.42 -0.16
CA ILE A 44 -22.50 17.04 -0.95
C ILE A 44 -23.82 16.47 -0.43
N ASP A 45 -24.74 17.34 0.00
CA ASP A 45 -26.06 16.98 0.53
C ASP A 45 -26.01 15.89 1.62
N GLY A 46 -25.05 16.03 2.52
CA GLY A 46 -24.88 15.08 3.63
C GLY A 46 -24.08 13.82 3.27
N VAL A 47 -23.91 13.51 1.99
CA VAL A 47 -23.22 12.31 1.48
C VAL A 47 -21.76 12.63 1.10
N ILE A 48 -20.84 11.73 1.47
CA ILE A 48 -19.44 11.84 1.04
C ILE A 48 -19.33 11.27 -0.37
N LYS A 49 -18.91 12.12 -1.30
CA LYS A 49 -18.62 11.77 -2.70
C LYS A 49 -17.13 11.91 -2.98
N GLN A 50 -16.64 11.11 -3.92
CA GLN A 50 -15.27 11.20 -4.43
C GLN A 50 -15.26 11.76 -5.85
N TYR A 51 -14.19 12.45 -6.21
CA TYR A 51 -13.94 12.95 -7.56
C TYR A 51 -12.44 13.08 -7.81
N VAL A 52 -12.05 13.11 -9.08
CA VAL A 52 -10.66 13.36 -9.48
C VAL A 52 -10.50 14.86 -9.70
N SER A 53 -9.60 15.49 -8.95
CA SER A 53 -9.34 16.93 -9.06
C SER A 53 -8.65 17.26 -10.39
N THR A 54 -9.00 18.40 -10.96
CA THR A 54 -8.31 19.02 -12.09
C THR A 54 -7.33 20.11 -11.65
N GLU A 55 -7.17 20.32 -10.35
CA GLU A 55 -6.18 21.24 -9.79
C GLU A 55 -4.77 20.66 -9.96
N GLU A 56 -3.81 21.53 -10.25
CA GLU A 56 -2.41 21.14 -10.35
C GLU A 56 -1.88 20.60 -9.02
N PRO A 57 -1.05 19.54 -9.06
CA PRO A 57 -0.38 19.04 -7.86
C PRO A 57 0.49 20.13 -7.21
N LYS A 58 0.57 20.09 -5.90
CA LYS A 58 1.51 20.95 -5.18
C LYS A 58 2.94 20.57 -5.51
N LYS A 59 3.82 21.57 -5.46
CA LYS A 59 5.26 21.37 -5.59
C LYS A 59 5.73 20.34 -4.56
N VAL A 60 6.55 19.38 -4.99
CA VAL A 60 7.16 18.38 -4.12
C VAL A 60 8.16 19.08 -3.18
N LYS A 61 8.12 18.73 -1.91
CA LYS A 61 9.04 19.28 -0.93
C LYS A 61 10.40 18.61 -1.04
N VAL A 62 11.47 19.40 -0.86
CA VAL A 62 12.83 18.89 -0.67
C VAL A 62 13.26 19.26 0.74
N VAL A 63 13.74 18.29 1.52
CA VAL A 63 14.25 18.50 2.86
C VAL A 63 15.69 18.03 2.99
N ASP A 64 16.48 18.78 3.76
CA ASP A 64 17.87 18.45 4.05
C ASP A 64 17.96 17.79 5.45
N PHE A 65 18.26 16.50 5.47
CA PHE A 65 18.51 15.68 6.65
C PHE A 65 19.95 15.16 6.72
N THR A 66 20.88 15.76 5.97
CA THR A 66 22.29 15.38 5.97
C THR A 66 22.94 15.42 7.35
N HIS A 67 22.38 16.26 8.25
CA HIS A 67 22.84 16.40 9.65
C HIS A 67 22.21 15.36 10.61
N LEU A 68 21.27 14.52 10.15
CA LEU A 68 20.57 13.54 10.97
C LEU A 68 21.19 12.14 10.83
N SER A 69 21.08 11.33 11.90
CA SER A 69 21.36 9.90 11.80
C SER A 69 20.20 9.16 11.15
N LYS A 70 20.47 7.92 10.69
CA LYS A 70 19.43 7.05 10.12
C LYS A 70 18.26 6.87 11.08
N GLU A 71 18.52 6.61 12.36
CA GLU A 71 17.50 6.42 13.38
C GLU A 71 16.64 7.68 13.59
N GLN A 72 17.26 8.85 13.49
CA GLN A 72 16.54 10.12 13.60
C GLN A 72 15.66 10.36 12.37
N ILE A 73 16.11 10.00 11.18
CA ILE A 73 15.31 10.05 9.95
C ILE A 73 14.14 9.08 10.07
N ASP A 74 14.38 7.81 10.40
CA ASP A 74 13.34 6.79 10.54
C ASP A 74 12.26 7.19 11.55
N LYS A 75 12.66 7.81 12.67
CA LYS A 75 11.72 8.35 13.64
C LYS A 75 10.86 9.47 13.04
N LYS A 76 11.47 10.41 12.32
CA LYS A 76 10.72 11.50 11.66
C LYS A 76 9.71 10.96 10.63
N LEU A 77 10.10 9.99 9.81
CA LEU A 77 9.24 9.39 8.81
C LEU A 77 8.08 8.62 9.46
N THR A 78 8.34 7.95 10.59
CA THR A 78 7.31 7.29 11.40
C THR A 78 6.32 8.32 11.96
N ASP A 79 6.80 9.42 12.52
CA ASP A 79 5.96 10.50 13.03
C ASP A 79 5.13 11.16 11.92
N TRP A 80 5.71 11.39 10.75
CA TRP A 80 4.99 11.90 9.58
C TRP A 80 3.89 10.94 9.11
N THR A 81 4.19 9.65 9.01
CA THR A 81 3.19 8.61 8.68
C THR A 81 2.06 8.60 9.70
N GLY A 82 2.39 8.81 10.99
CA GLY A 82 1.44 8.90 12.09
C GLY A 82 0.52 10.12 12.06
N THR A 83 0.81 11.12 11.23
CA THR A 83 0.00 12.33 11.13
C THR A 83 -1.23 12.10 10.24
N ALA A 84 -2.42 12.35 10.76
CA ALA A 84 -3.67 12.15 10.03
C ALA A 84 -3.84 13.15 8.89
N PHE A 85 -4.38 12.69 7.76
CA PHE A 85 -4.82 13.55 6.68
C PHE A 85 -6.09 14.34 7.05
N LYS A 86 -6.21 15.53 6.47
CA LYS A 86 -7.45 16.33 6.50
C LYS A 86 -8.24 15.98 5.24
N TYR A 87 -9.37 15.30 5.41
CA TYR A 87 -10.15 14.75 4.28
C TYR A 87 -11.04 15.74 3.52
N LYS A 88 -11.14 17.00 3.98
CA LYS A 88 -12.06 17.96 3.38
C LYS A 88 -11.45 18.56 2.14
N ASP A 89 -11.72 17.95 0.99
CA ASP A 89 -11.37 18.48 -0.33
C ASP A 89 -9.86 18.75 -0.52
N LEU A 90 -9.02 17.89 0.08
CA LEU A 90 -7.57 18.01 0.08
C LEU A 90 -6.91 16.74 -0.43
N GLU A 91 -5.63 16.88 -0.76
CA GLU A 91 -4.78 15.75 -1.15
C GLU A 91 -4.73 14.69 -0.06
N MET A 92 -4.78 13.43 -0.49
CA MET A 92 -4.61 12.27 0.38
C MET A 92 -3.23 11.64 0.23
N TYR A 93 -2.25 12.44 -0.16
CA TYR A 93 -0.83 12.07 -0.24
C TYR A 93 0.06 13.19 0.32
N ASP A 94 1.27 12.82 0.68
CA ASP A 94 2.36 13.71 1.04
C ASP A 94 3.66 13.09 0.52
N ILE A 95 4.34 13.78 -0.39
CA ILE A 95 5.55 13.29 -1.06
C ILE A 95 6.66 14.29 -0.80
N THR A 96 7.82 13.78 -0.36
CA THR A 96 8.96 14.61 0.03
C THR A 96 10.25 13.96 -0.44
N ILE A 97 11.11 14.71 -1.11
CA ILE A 97 12.48 14.33 -1.42
C ILE A 97 13.34 14.64 -0.20
N ILE A 98 14.17 13.69 0.21
CA ILE A 98 15.03 13.78 1.39
C ILE A 98 16.48 13.70 0.93
N LYS A 99 17.27 14.70 1.27
CA LYS A 99 18.73 14.64 1.17
C LYS A 99 19.27 14.06 2.47
N ALA A 100 19.97 12.93 2.42
CA ALA A 100 20.61 12.32 3.58
C ALA A 100 22.13 12.35 3.44
N LYS A 101 22.85 11.80 4.44
CA LYS A 101 24.31 11.69 4.39
C LYS A 101 24.79 10.92 3.16
N ASP A 102 26.03 11.11 2.79
CA ASP A 102 26.73 10.37 1.75
C ASP A 102 26.04 10.45 0.36
N ASN A 103 25.43 11.61 0.07
CA ASN A 103 24.67 11.90 -1.15
C ASN A 103 23.45 10.97 -1.35
N LEU A 104 23.03 10.26 -0.33
CA LEU A 104 21.86 9.39 -0.38
C LEU A 104 20.58 10.23 -0.53
N ILE A 105 19.78 9.93 -1.53
CA ILE A 105 18.50 10.59 -1.80
C ILE A 105 17.37 9.64 -1.48
N GLY A 106 16.43 10.12 -0.67
CA GLY A 106 15.19 9.40 -0.35
C GLY A 106 13.97 10.05 -0.99
N VAL A 107 13.04 9.23 -1.44
CA VAL A 107 11.68 9.69 -1.79
C VAL A 107 10.72 9.11 -0.76
N TYR A 108 10.27 9.95 0.16
CA TYR A 108 9.24 9.58 1.11
C TYR A 108 7.87 9.80 0.49
N VAL A 109 7.04 8.76 0.55
CA VAL A 109 5.66 8.78 0.07
C VAL A 109 4.74 8.37 1.21
N LYS A 110 3.82 9.24 1.56
CA LYS A 110 2.70 8.95 2.46
C LYS A 110 1.40 9.09 1.70
N VAL A 111 0.57 8.06 1.72
CA VAL A 111 -0.76 8.06 1.09
C VAL A 111 -1.80 7.56 2.06
N ASN A 112 -3.03 8.00 1.88
CA ASN A 112 -4.17 7.39 2.57
C ASN A 112 -4.64 6.16 1.80
N HIS A 113 -4.95 5.08 2.51
CA HIS A 113 -5.36 3.79 1.91
C HIS A 113 -6.68 3.86 1.13
N VAL A 114 -7.46 4.96 1.27
CA VAL A 114 -8.63 5.23 0.41
C VAL A 114 -8.21 5.52 -1.04
N ALA A 115 -7.04 6.13 -1.23
CA ALA A 115 -6.56 6.51 -2.55
C ALA A 115 -5.66 5.44 -3.20
N MET A 116 -4.92 4.67 -2.40
CA MET A 116 -3.89 3.77 -2.92
C MET A 116 -3.57 2.66 -1.93
N ASP A 117 -3.29 1.48 -2.44
CA ASP A 117 -2.72 0.35 -1.70
C ASP A 117 -1.22 0.16 -1.98
N ALA A 118 -0.63 -0.91 -1.46
CA ALA A 118 0.78 -1.20 -1.67
C ALA A 118 1.12 -1.49 -3.14
N TRP A 119 0.19 -2.09 -3.89
CA TRP A 119 0.38 -2.32 -5.33
C TRP A 119 0.34 -1.01 -6.11
N GLY A 120 -0.65 -0.16 -5.84
CA GLY A 120 -0.75 1.18 -6.42
C GLY A 120 0.51 2.02 -6.14
N LEU A 121 1.09 1.90 -4.94
CA LEU A 121 2.35 2.55 -4.59
C LEU A 121 3.52 2.03 -5.44
N THR A 122 3.59 0.72 -5.69
CA THR A 122 4.61 0.13 -6.57
C THR A 122 4.47 0.65 -8.00
N VAL A 123 3.24 0.73 -8.51
CA VAL A 123 2.95 1.30 -9.84
C VAL A 123 3.37 2.78 -9.91
N PHE A 124 3.07 3.55 -8.86
CA PHE A 124 3.48 4.96 -8.78
C PHE A 124 5.01 5.12 -8.81
N ILE A 125 5.73 4.38 -7.96
CA ILE A 125 7.20 4.46 -7.91
C ILE A 125 7.82 4.08 -9.25
N ARG A 126 7.30 3.02 -9.89
CA ARG A 126 7.75 2.62 -11.23
C ARG A 126 7.50 3.74 -12.26
N ASP A 127 6.31 4.31 -12.29
CA ASP A 127 6.00 5.42 -13.19
C ASP A 127 6.94 6.61 -12.99
N VAL A 128 7.25 6.96 -11.75
CA VAL A 128 8.22 8.04 -11.45
C VAL A 128 9.60 7.74 -12.02
N MET A 129 10.10 6.52 -11.84
CA MET A 129 11.43 6.14 -12.35
C MET A 129 11.46 6.07 -13.87
N ASP A 130 10.40 5.55 -14.50
CA ASP A 130 10.27 5.48 -15.96
C ASP A 130 10.17 6.90 -16.56
N VAL A 131 9.41 7.80 -15.93
CA VAL A 131 9.30 9.21 -16.33
C VAL A 131 10.64 9.92 -16.15
N TYR A 132 11.32 9.70 -15.02
CA TYR A 132 12.64 10.26 -14.76
C TYR A 132 13.65 9.84 -15.84
N ALA A 133 13.73 8.54 -16.13
CA ALA A 133 14.63 7.99 -17.14
C ALA A 133 14.32 8.55 -18.54
N ALA A 134 13.05 8.60 -18.92
CA ALA A 134 12.64 9.17 -20.21
C ALA A 134 13.02 10.65 -20.33
N MET A 135 12.82 11.45 -19.27
CA MET A 135 13.20 12.87 -19.26
C MET A 135 14.72 13.06 -19.29
N ARG A 136 15.48 12.26 -18.53
CA ARG A 136 16.96 12.28 -18.53
C ARG A 136 17.52 12.00 -19.91
N ASP A 137 16.94 11.00 -20.58
CA ASP A 137 17.42 10.51 -21.87
C ASP A 137 16.79 11.26 -23.08
N ASN A 138 15.99 12.31 -22.82
CA ASN A 138 15.21 13.04 -23.84
C ASN A 138 14.36 12.13 -24.73
N LYS A 139 13.74 11.09 -24.15
CA LYS A 139 12.84 10.14 -24.80
C LYS A 139 11.38 10.53 -24.58
N GLU A 140 10.49 9.94 -25.38
CA GLU A 140 9.06 10.05 -25.18
C GLU A 140 8.66 9.46 -23.81
N LEU A 141 7.73 10.13 -23.13
CA LEU A 141 7.24 9.65 -21.83
C LEU A 141 6.47 8.34 -21.99
N PRO A 142 6.59 7.41 -21.03
CA PRO A 142 5.83 6.17 -21.04
C PRO A 142 4.32 6.44 -20.99
N LYS A 143 3.51 5.49 -21.43
CA LYS A 143 2.06 5.60 -21.28
C LYS A 143 1.69 5.81 -19.80
N PRO A 144 0.71 6.68 -19.50
CA PRO A 144 0.27 6.85 -18.13
C PRO A 144 -0.35 5.55 -17.60
N PRO A 145 -0.34 5.35 -16.28
CA PRO A 145 -1.10 4.27 -15.64
C PRO A 145 -2.57 4.30 -16.05
N ALA A 146 -3.23 3.13 -16.00
CA ALA A 146 -4.64 3.04 -16.33
C ALA A 146 -5.49 4.00 -15.47
N PRO A 147 -6.48 4.68 -16.04
CA PRO A 147 -7.32 5.60 -15.32
C PRO A 147 -8.17 4.87 -14.27
N PHE A 148 -8.39 5.51 -13.13
CA PHE A 148 -9.10 4.91 -11.99
C PHE A 148 -10.62 4.85 -12.19
N ILE A 149 -11.21 5.85 -12.86
CA ILE A 149 -12.66 5.97 -13.00
C ILE A 149 -13.29 4.76 -13.73
N PRO A 150 -12.79 4.30 -14.89
CA PRO A 150 -13.34 3.11 -15.55
C PRO A 150 -13.29 1.86 -14.69
N LEU A 151 -12.25 1.71 -13.85
CA LEU A 151 -12.17 0.59 -12.90
C LEU A 151 -13.28 0.66 -11.85
N LEU A 152 -13.52 1.87 -11.30
CA LEU A 152 -14.59 2.10 -10.35
C LEU A 152 -15.98 1.84 -10.96
N GLU A 153 -16.22 2.29 -12.19
CA GLU A 153 -17.47 2.05 -12.90
C GLU A 153 -17.71 0.55 -13.14
N ALA A 154 -16.67 -0.18 -13.52
CA ALA A 154 -16.74 -1.64 -13.69
C ALA A 154 -17.05 -2.36 -12.36
N ASP A 155 -16.44 -1.91 -11.24
CA ASP A 155 -16.69 -2.47 -9.91
C ASP A 155 -18.13 -2.19 -9.44
N LEU A 156 -18.64 -0.99 -9.70
CA LEU A 156 -20.03 -0.65 -9.41
C LEU A 156 -21.02 -1.48 -10.25
N ALA A 157 -20.75 -1.63 -11.55
CA ALA A 157 -21.57 -2.44 -12.45
C ALA A 157 -21.58 -3.94 -12.09
N TYR A 158 -20.50 -4.43 -11.44
CA TYR A 158 -20.45 -5.82 -10.98
C TYR A 158 -21.58 -6.14 -10.00
N LYS A 159 -22.00 -5.24 -9.11
CA LYS A 159 -23.06 -5.46 -8.11
C LYS A 159 -24.42 -5.80 -8.73
N ASP A 160 -24.69 -5.30 -9.94
CA ASP A 160 -25.94 -5.53 -10.65
C ASP A 160 -25.81 -6.66 -11.68
N SER A 161 -24.66 -7.31 -11.76
CA SER A 161 -24.35 -8.34 -12.74
C SER A 161 -24.89 -9.73 -12.37
N LYS A 162 -25.11 -10.56 -13.40
CA LYS A 162 -25.40 -11.99 -13.21
C LYS A 162 -24.28 -12.73 -12.48
N ARG A 163 -23.02 -12.24 -12.64
CA ARG A 163 -21.85 -12.81 -11.98
C ARG A 163 -21.93 -12.57 -10.47
N PHE A 164 -22.29 -11.37 -10.02
CA PHE A 164 -22.47 -11.08 -8.59
C PHE A 164 -23.47 -12.03 -7.93
N LYS A 165 -24.63 -12.28 -8.57
CA LYS A 165 -25.64 -13.23 -8.06
C LYS A 165 -25.10 -14.64 -7.91
N LYS A 166 -24.35 -15.11 -8.92
CA LYS A 166 -23.72 -16.43 -8.88
C LYS A 166 -22.67 -16.53 -7.78
N ASP A 167 -21.83 -15.48 -7.63
CA ASP A 167 -20.80 -15.43 -6.60
C ASP A 167 -21.44 -15.34 -5.19
N GLU A 168 -22.56 -14.62 -5.05
CA GLU A 168 -23.32 -14.54 -3.80
C GLU A 168 -23.91 -15.92 -3.40
N GLU A 169 -24.51 -16.63 -4.35
CA GLU A 169 -25.04 -18.00 -4.14
C GLU A 169 -23.92 -18.95 -3.72
N PHE A 170 -22.76 -18.90 -4.40
CA PHE A 170 -21.58 -19.69 -4.04
C PHE A 170 -21.13 -19.44 -2.60
N TRP A 171 -21.01 -18.19 -2.20
CA TRP A 171 -20.56 -17.87 -0.84
C TRP A 171 -21.59 -18.19 0.22
N LYS A 172 -22.89 -18.04 -0.08
CA LYS A 172 -23.98 -18.45 0.83
C LYS A 172 -23.96 -19.96 1.09
N GLU A 173 -23.76 -20.77 0.05
CA GLU A 173 -23.68 -22.22 0.20
C GLU A 173 -22.37 -22.63 0.89
N TYR A 174 -21.24 -22.02 0.52
CA TYR A 174 -19.94 -22.34 1.10
C TYR A 174 -19.89 -22.05 2.62
N PHE A 175 -20.51 -20.97 3.07
CA PHE A 175 -20.60 -20.59 4.48
C PHE A 175 -21.97 -20.91 5.11
N LYS A 176 -22.68 -21.86 4.59
CA LYS A 176 -23.96 -22.34 5.16
C LYS A 176 -23.82 -22.73 6.63
N GLU A 177 -22.70 -23.35 6.97
CA GLU A 177 -22.29 -23.54 8.35
C GLU A 177 -21.19 -22.53 8.69
N THR A 178 -21.42 -21.77 9.75
CA THR A 178 -20.41 -20.82 10.23
C THR A 178 -19.17 -21.58 10.70
N PRO A 179 -17.98 -21.35 10.12
CA PRO A 179 -16.78 -22.04 10.52
C PRO A 179 -16.44 -21.75 11.99
N LYS A 180 -15.83 -22.73 12.64
CA LYS A 180 -15.32 -22.54 14.00
C LYS A 180 -14.23 -21.48 14.00
N TYR A 181 -14.23 -20.63 15.01
CA TYR A 181 -13.21 -19.61 15.17
C TYR A 181 -11.84 -20.24 15.48
N SER A 182 -10.85 -19.90 14.68
CA SER A 182 -9.45 -20.34 14.85
C SER A 182 -8.58 -19.15 15.25
N THR A 183 -7.68 -19.32 16.22
CA THR A 183 -6.85 -18.22 16.73
C THR A 183 -5.49 -18.73 17.25
N VAL A 184 -4.47 -17.87 17.16
CA VAL A 184 -3.16 -18.08 17.77
C VAL A 184 -3.12 -17.67 19.25
N ASN A 185 -4.17 -17.05 19.76
CA ASN A 185 -4.22 -16.59 21.14
C ASN A 185 -4.93 -17.60 22.02
N GLU A 186 -4.18 -18.35 22.82
CA GLU A 186 -4.66 -19.40 23.71
C GLU A 186 -5.84 -18.98 24.59
N LYS A 187 -5.88 -17.71 25.01
CA LYS A 187 -6.98 -17.15 25.81
C LYS A 187 -8.34 -17.22 25.09
N TYR A 188 -8.34 -17.26 23.77
CA TYR A 188 -9.55 -17.23 22.93
C TYR A 188 -9.81 -18.54 22.18
N ILE A 189 -8.98 -19.57 22.36
CA ILE A 189 -9.23 -20.89 21.77
C ILE A 189 -10.59 -21.43 22.25
N GLY A 190 -11.44 -21.82 21.31
CA GLY A 190 -12.78 -22.34 21.59
C GLY A 190 -13.81 -21.30 22.06
N LYS A 191 -13.47 -20.00 22.10
CA LYS A 191 -14.37 -18.92 22.50
C LYS A 191 -14.78 -18.07 21.30
N LYS A 192 -16.01 -17.55 21.32
CA LYS A 192 -16.41 -16.51 20.37
C LYS A 192 -15.63 -15.22 20.68
N TYR A 193 -14.70 -14.84 19.80
CA TYR A 193 -13.99 -13.57 19.93
C TYR A 193 -14.87 -12.43 19.45
N ARG A 194 -15.08 -11.46 20.32
CA ARG A 194 -15.66 -10.16 19.96
C ARG A 194 -14.65 -9.08 20.33
N PRO A 195 -14.12 -8.33 19.35
CA PRO A 195 -13.22 -7.24 19.67
C PRO A 195 -13.98 -6.20 20.51
N THR A 196 -13.55 -5.99 21.73
CA THR A 196 -14.15 -5.02 22.67
C THR A 196 -13.60 -3.61 22.50
N SER A 197 -12.58 -3.43 21.65
CA SER A 197 -11.91 -2.16 21.46
C SER A 197 -11.43 -2.02 20.01
N LEU A 198 -11.66 -0.83 19.43
CA LEU A 198 -11.07 -0.41 18.16
C LEU A 198 -9.61 0.08 18.29
N ARG A 199 -8.99 -0.13 19.47
CA ARG A 199 -7.59 0.22 19.69
C ARG A 199 -6.71 -0.97 19.34
N PHE A 200 -6.19 -0.98 18.14
CA PHE A 200 -5.21 -1.96 17.69
C PHE A 200 -3.80 -1.45 18.03
N LYS A 201 -3.03 -2.26 18.74
CA LYS A 201 -1.59 -2.10 18.87
C LYS A 201 -0.95 -3.18 17.99
N SER A 202 -0.20 -2.77 16.99
CA SER A 202 0.58 -3.68 16.16
C SER A 202 2.07 -3.40 16.32
N LYS A 203 2.87 -4.45 16.19
CA LYS A 203 4.32 -4.36 16.09
C LYS A 203 4.74 -5.10 14.83
N LEU A 204 5.60 -4.48 14.04
CA LEU A 204 6.26 -5.17 12.94
C LEU A 204 7.39 -6.01 13.49
N LYS A 205 7.41 -7.31 13.17
CA LYS A 205 8.53 -8.20 13.38
C LYS A 205 8.98 -8.72 12.02
N VAL A 206 10.20 -8.42 11.67
CA VAL A 206 10.82 -8.89 10.42
C VAL A 206 11.74 -10.05 10.75
N ILE A 207 11.66 -11.12 9.98
CA ILE A 207 12.55 -12.27 10.01
C ILE A 207 13.09 -12.44 8.59
N THR A 208 14.40 -12.43 8.46
CA THR A 208 15.07 -12.71 7.18
C THR A 208 15.42 -14.18 7.13
N LEU A 209 15.03 -14.85 6.08
CA LEU A 209 15.43 -16.25 5.84
C LEU A 209 16.82 -16.30 5.23
N GLU A 210 17.60 -17.27 5.65
CA GLU A 210 18.90 -17.58 5.05
C GLU A 210 18.72 -18.07 3.60
N SER A 211 19.66 -17.74 2.71
CA SER A 211 19.59 -18.08 1.28
C SER A 211 19.35 -19.57 1.04
N GLU A 212 20.04 -20.44 1.77
CA GLU A 212 19.86 -21.90 1.67
C GLU A 212 18.43 -22.35 1.93
N LYS A 213 17.75 -21.74 2.93
CA LYS A 213 16.32 -22.04 3.19
C LYS A 213 15.42 -21.55 2.07
N VAL A 214 15.71 -20.39 1.51
CA VAL A 214 14.97 -19.83 0.37
C VAL A 214 15.11 -20.72 -0.86
N GLU A 215 16.32 -21.18 -1.16
CA GLU A 215 16.59 -22.12 -2.26
C GLU A 215 15.79 -23.41 -2.11
N LYS A 216 15.84 -24.06 -0.93
CA LYS A 216 15.06 -25.28 -0.65
C LYS A 216 13.54 -25.08 -0.82
N ILE A 217 13.02 -23.93 -0.39
CA ILE A 217 11.60 -23.60 -0.57
C ILE A 217 11.29 -23.45 -2.06
N ASN A 218 12.13 -22.76 -2.80
CA ASN A 218 11.94 -22.54 -4.24
C ASN A 218 12.01 -23.84 -5.05
N GLU A 219 12.96 -24.74 -4.72
CA GLU A 219 13.08 -26.07 -5.33
C GLU A 219 11.83 -26.90 -5.07
N PHE A 220 11.39 -26.99 -3.80
CA PHE A 220 10.15 -27.67 -3.43
C PHE A 220 8.93 -27.12 -4.18
N CYS A 221 8.83 -25.79 -4.27
CA CYS A 221 7.74 -25.14 -5.01
C CYS A 221 7.76 -25.52 -6.50
N LYS A 222 8.93 -25.52 -7.11
CA LYS A 222 9.12 -25.86 -8.53
C LYS A 222 8.75 -27.33 -8.80
N GLU A 223 9.26 -28.25 -7.99
CA GLU A 223 8.99 -29.69 -8.12
C GLU A 223 7.50 -30.02 -7.97
N ASN A 224 6.82 -29.35 -7.05
CA ASN A 224 5.41 -29.61 -6.73
C ASN A 224 4.42 -28.67 -7.46
N ARG A 225 4.91 -27.79 -8.36
CA ARG A 225 4.09 -26.78 -9.07
C ARG A 225 3.30 -25.88 -8.14
N LEU A 226 3.90 -25.49 -7.03
CA LEU A 226 3.32 -24.61 -6.01
C LEU A 226 3.93 -23.22 -6.07
N SER A 227 3.21 -22.25 -5.53
CA SER A 227 3.79 -20.94 -5.21
C SER A 227 4.37 -20.93 -3.79
N PRO A 228 5.40 -20.11 -3.48
CA PRO A 228 5.85 -19.91 -2.11
C PRO A 228 4.70 -19.48 -1.18
N GLN A 229 3.78 -18.65 -1.67
CA GLN A 229 2.59 -18.25 -0.92
C GLN A 229 1.74 -19.45 -0.48
N SER A 230 1.53 -20.43 -1.35
CA SER A 230 0.76 -21.64 -1.03
C SER A 230 1.41 -22.44 0.09
N VAL A 231 2.74 -22.55 0.07
CA VAL A 231 3.52 -23.25 1.11
C VAL A 231 3.39 -22.56 2.47
N PHE A 232 3.56 -21.23 2.51
CA PHE A 232 3.42 -20.47 3.75
C PHE A 232 1.98 -20.47 4.28
N LEU A 233 0.98 -20.41 3.38
CA LEU A 233 -0.42 -20.49 3.76
C LEU A 233 -0.74 -21.84 4.40
N LEU A 234 -0.33 -22.95 3.76
CA LEU A 234 -0.50 -24.30 4.30
C LEU A 234 0.21 -24.46 5.66
N GLY A 235 1.45 -23.96 5.77
CA GLY A 235 2.18 -23.97 7.04
C GLY A 235 1.42 -23.23 8.16
N SER A 236 0.85 -22.08 7.84
CA SER A 236 0.01 -21.31 8.77
C SER A 236 -1.26 -22.06 9.17
N GLN A 237 -1.92 -22.72 8.21
CA GLN A 237 -3.11 -23.54 8.46
C GLN A 237 -2.80 -24.74 9.35
N LEU A 238 -1.70 -25.46 9.06
CA LEU A 238 -1.26 -26.59 9.88
C LEU A 238 -0.89 -26.17 11.32
N TYR A 239 -0.26 -25.00 11.47
CA TYR A 239 0.04 -24.43 12.77
C TYR A 239 -1.25 -24.14 13.54
N LEU A 240 -2.20 -23.45 12.92
CA LEU A 240 -3.51 -23.16 13.55
C LEU A 240 -4.28 -24.43 13.89
N TYR A 241 -4.28 -25.41 12.99
CA TYR A 241 -4.92 -26.71 13.23
C TYR A 241 -4.35 -27.39 14.49
N LYS A 242 -3.02 -27.49 14.59
CA LYS A 242 -2.36 -28.09 15.78
C LYS A 242 -2.64 -27.31 17.05
N LEU A 243 -2.69 -25.98 16.97
CA LEU A 243 -2.93 -25.13 18.12
C LEU A 243 -4.37 -25.19 18.64
N ASN A 244 -5.33 -25.32 17.75
CA ASN A 244 -6.77 -25.29 18.09
C ASN A 244 -7.39 -26.69 18.21
N ASN A 245 -6.66 -27.77 17.93
CA ASN A 245 -7.16 -29.16 17.89
C ASN A 245 -8.39 -29.34 16.99
N SER A 246 -8.44 -28.64 15.84
CA SER A 246 -9.61 -28.62 14.98
C SER A 246 -9.23 -28.54 13.50
#